data_5686c73e6df55bb2ab291b8af1f4469f
#
_entry.id   5686c73e6df55bb2ab291b8af1f4469f
#
_cell.length_a   1.000
_cell.length_b   1.000
_cell.length_c   1.000
_cell.angle_alpha   90.00
_cell.angle_beta   90.00
_cell.angle_gamma   90.00
#
_symmetry.space_group_name_H-M   'P 1'
#
loop_
_entity.id
_entity.type
_entity.pdbx_description
1 polymer ?
#
loop_
_entity_poly.entity_id
_entity_poly.type
_entity_poly.pdbx_seq_one_letter_code
_entity_poly.pdbx_strand_id
1 'polypeptide(L)'
;MIEMKHINLSFRNKDLFTDQEIKIDSGKITLITGESGSGKSTLLFEIARLTDYADKEYIYENEKMSDLDEESFRRKIAFVFQDCRLFNDLSVIQNIEFFSQLGEVEFKKDKMMNLLDELDL
;
A
#
# COMPACT_ATOMS: atom_id res chain seq x y z
N MET A 1 4.48 12.73 -3.57
CA MET A 1 5.45 12.11 -4.51
C MET A 1 6.21 11.02 -3.77
N ILE A 2 6.42 9.87 -4.40
CA ILE A 2 7.27 8.78 -3.89
C ILE A 2 8.43 8.63 -4.86
N GLU A 3 9.65 8.53 -4.35
CA GLU A 3 10.85 8.23 -5.12
C GLU A 3 11.64 7.14 -4.40
N MET A 4 11.99 6.09 -5.12
CA MET A 4 12.79 4.98 -4.59
C MET A 4 13.96 4.73 -5.52
N LYS A 5 15.16 4.58 -4.96
CA LYS A 5 16.39 4.29 -5.69
C LYS A 5 17.06 3.03 -5.16
N HIS A 6 17.90 2.47 -5.98
CA HIS A 6 18.67 1.24 -5.67
C HIS A 6 17.76 0.07 -5.27
N ILE A 7 16.62 -0.08 -5.99
CA ILE A 7 15.69 -1.17 -5.73
C ILE A 7 16.31 -2.47 -6.23
N ASN A 8 16.59 -3.37 -5.30
CA ASN A 8 17.07 -4.72 -5.57
C ASN A 8 16.06 -5.72 -5.01
N LEU A 9 15.42 -6.48 -5.87
CA LEU A 9 14.43 -7.48 -5.49
C LEU A 9 14.78 -8.83 -6.08
N SER A 10 14.84 -9.84 -5.22
CA SER A 10 15.06 -11.22 -5.61
C SER A 10 13.91 -12.09 -5.10
N PHE A 11 13.50 -13.06 -5.85
CA PHE A 11 12.52 -14.06 -5.45
C PHE A 11 12.97 -15.45 -5.87
N ARG A 12 13.08 -16.38 -4.93
CA ARG A 12 13.52 -17.77 -5.15
C ARG A 12 14.81 -17.85 -5.97
N ASN A 13 15.85 -17.11 -5.56
CA ASN A 13 17.16 -17.04 -6.23
C ASN A 13 17.14 -16.48 -7.66
N LYS A 14 16.08 -15.76 -8.04
CA LYS A 14 16.01 -15.03 -9.30
C LYS A 14 15.92 -13.53 -8.99
N ASP A 15 16.84 -12.76 -9.54
CA ASP A 15 16.78 -11.31 -9.46
C ASP A 15 15.64 -10.80 -10.35
N LEU A 16 14.70 -10.09 -9.75
CA LEU A 16 13.55 -9.47 -10.41
C LEU A 16 13.88 -8.04 -10.83
N PHE A 17 14.54 -7.31 -9.93
CA PHE A 17 15.03 -5.96 -10.14
C PHE A 17 16.45 -5.84 -9.62
N THR A 18 17.30 -5.16 -10.36
CA THR A 18 18.67 -4.86 -9.96
C THR A 18 18.92 -3.39 -10.20
N ASP A 19 19.21 -2.64 -9.13
CA ASP A 19 19.52 -1.20 -9.14
C ASP A 19 18.51 -0.34 -9.92
N GLN A 20 17.22 -0.61 -9.70
CA GLN A 20 16.14 0.14 -10.37
C GLN A 20 15.74 1.38 -9.59
N GLU A 21 15.24 2.38 -10.31
CA GLU A 21 14.65 3.58 -9.75
C GLU A 21 13.18 3.68 -10.13
N ILE A 22 12.36 4.15 -9.19
CA ILE A 22 10.93 4.41 -9.40
C ILE A 22 10.58 5.79 -8.88
N LYS A 23 9.74 6.47 -9.66
CA LYS A 23 9.14 7.74 -9.27
C LYS A 23 7.64 7.70 -9.50
N ILE A 24 6.87 8.03 -8.46
CA ILE A 24 5.42 8.12 -8.48
C ILE A 24 5.04 9.55 -8.15
N ASP A 25 4.47 10.24 -9.13
CA ASP A 25 4.06 11.63 -8.96
C ASP A 25 2.79 11.76 -8.12
N SER A 26 2.69 12.81 -7.32
CA SER A 26 1.47 13.15 -6.58
C SER A 26 0.32 13.55 -7.52
N GLY A 27 -0.90 13.18 -7.15
CA GLY A 27 -2.11 13.54 -7.89
C GLY A 27 -2.27 12.83 -9.25
N LYS A 28 -1.48 11.78 -9.51
CA LYS A 28 -1.57 10.98 -10.73
C LYS A 28 -1.87 9.52 -10.42
N ILE A 29 -2.47 8.83 -11.39
CA ILE A 29 -2.61 7.37 -11.39
C ILE A 29 -1.39 6.79 -12.09
N THR A 30 -0.66 5.94 -11.39
CA THR A 30 0.48 5.21 -11.93
C THR A 30 0.10 3.75 -12.16
N LEU A 31 0.28 3.26 -13.38
CA LEU A 31 0.00 1.88 -13.75
C LEU A 31 1.31 1.07 -13.83
N ILE A 32 1.38 -0.03 -13.08
CA ILE A 32 2.49 -0.98 -13.12
C ILE A 32 2.05 -2.19 -13.95
N THR A 33 2.71 -2.44 -15.08
CA THR A 33 2.42 -3.53 -16.00
C THR A 33 3.59 -4.50 -16.12
N GLY A 34 3.32 -5.71 -16.56
CA GLY A 34 4.33 -6.74 -16.78
C GLY A 34 3.75 -8.14 -16.67
N GLU A 35 4.52 -9.15 -17.06
CA GLU A 35 4.13 -10.56 -17.02
C GLU A 35 3.83 -11.06 -15.61
N SER A 36 3.14 -12.21 -15.52
CA SER A 36 2.95 -12.88 -14.23
C SER A 36 4.30 -13.29 -13.64
N GLY A 37 4.50 -13.06 -12.35
CA GLY A 37 5.77 -13.36 -11.68
C GLY A 37 6.90 -12.34 -11.91
N SER A 38 6.65 -11.21 -12.59
CA SER A 38 7.65 -10.14 -12.80
C SER A 38 7.96 -9.28 -11.58
N GLY A 39 7.32 -9.53 -10.42
CA GLY A 39 7.59 -8.79 -9.19
C GLY A 39 6.69 -7.58 -8.92
N LYS A 40 5.62 -7.36 -9.70
CA LYS A 40 4.70 -6.21 -9.51
C LYS A 40 4.13 -6.11 -8.10
N SER A 41 3.60 -7.22 -7.57
CA SER A 41 3.05 -7.25 -6.21
C SER A 41 4.13 -7.04 -5.15
N THR A 42 5.31 -7.61 -5.35
CA THR A 42 6.46 -7.40 -4.47
C THR A 42 6.86 -5.94 -4.45
N LEU A 43 6.91 -5.30 -5.63
CA LEU A 43 7.19 -3.87 -5.73
C LEU A 43 6.13 -3.01 -5.03
N LEU A 44 4.84 -3.35 -5.15
CA LEU A 44 3.78 -2.65 -4.41
C LEU A 44 3.92 -2.81 -2.90
N PHE A 45 4.32 -4.01 -2.42
CA PHE A 45 4.62 -4.22 -0.99
C PHE A 45 5.80 -3.38 -0.52
N GLU A 46 6.81 -3.24 -1.37
CA GLU A 46 7.95 -2.36 -1.11
C GLU A 46 7.51 -0.89 -1.02
N ILE A 47 6.73 -0.40 -1.97
CA ILE A 47 6.20 0.97 -1.97
C ILE A 47 5.36 1.24 -0.70
N ALA A 48 4.56 0.26 -0.27
CA ALA A 48 3.72 0.36 0.93
C ALA A 48 4.47 0.07 2.24
N ARG A 49 5.77 -0.22 2.19
CA ARG A 49 6.55 -0.62 3.37
C ARG A 49 5.97 -1.82 4.12
N LEU A 50 5.50 -2.80 3.38
CA LEU A 50 5.04 -4.08 3.93
C LEU A 50 6.14 -5.15 3.93
N THR A 51 7.34 -4.81 3.42
CA THR A 51 8.54 -5.64 3.37
C THR A 51 9.73 -4.89 3.96
N ASP A 52 10.84 -5.57 4.21
CA ASP A 52 12.03 -5.00 4.84
C ASP A 52 12.85 -4.15 3.85
N TYR A 53 13.34 -2.97 4.28
CA TYR A 53 13.90 -1.91 3.41
C TYR A 53 15.36 -1.58 3.67
N ALA A 54 16.10 -2.39 4.35
CA ALA A 54 17.37 -2.01 4.97
C ALA A 54 18.37 -1.29 4.04
N ASP A 55 18.29 -1.46 2.71
CA ASP A 55 19.33 -1.03 1.78
C ASP A 55 18.87 -0.08 0.66
N LYS A 56 17.72 0.61 0.80
CA LYS A 56 17.13 1.42 -0.28
C LYS A 56 16.98 2.88 0.11
N GLU A 57 17.24 3.76 -0.83
CA GLU A 57 16.88 5.16 -0.66
C GLU A 57 15.40 5.33 -1.02
N TYR A 58 14.58 5.67 -0.01
CA TYR A 58 13.15 5.92 -0.18
C TYR A 58 12.82 7.34 0.30
N ILE A 59 12.25 8.13 -0.59
CA ILE A 59 11.83 9.50 -0.34
C ILE A 59 10.32 9.60 -0.50
N TYR A 60 9.64 10.13 0.51
CA TYR A 60 8.23 10.43 0.50
C TYR A 60 8.01 11.93 0.72
N GLU A 61 7.34 12.61 -0.21
CA GLU A 61 7.06 14.05 -0.12
C GLU A 61 8.29 14.91 0.20
N ASN A 62 9.44 14.58 -0.40
CA ASN A 62 10.76 15.22 -0.23
C ASN A 62 11.46 14.95 1.11
N GLU A 63 10.93 14.07 1.93
CA GLU A 63 11.56 13.63 3.18
C GLU A 63 12.08 12.20 3.04
N LYS A 64 13.25 11.92 3.62
CA LYS A 64 13.76 10.55 3.63
C LYS A 64 12.88 9.70 4.53
N MET A 65 12.55 8.51 4.07
CA MET A 65 11.72 7.58 4.81
C MET A 65 12.36 7.15 6.13
N SER A 66 13.70 7.15 6.22
CA SER A 66 14.43 6.89 7.48
C SER A 66 14.13 7.91 8.57
N ASP A 67 13.74 9.12 8.19
CA ASP A 67 13.50 10.25 9.09
C ASP A 67 12.01 10.37 9.46
N LEU A 68 11.15 9.59 8.79
CA LEU A 68 9.72 9.55 9.06
C LEU A 68 9.37 8.48 10.10
N ASP A 69 8.43 8.80 10.96
CA ASP A 69 7.81 7.81 11.83
C ASP A 69 7.00 6.80 10.99
N GLU A 70 7.30 5.54 11.15
CA GLU A 70 6.71 4.45 10.36
C GLU A 70 5.19 4.36 10.53
N GLU A 71 4.69 4.59 11.73
CA GLU A 71 3.26 4.57 12.02
C GLU A 71 2.54 5.72 11.32
N SER A 72 3.10 6.93 11.39
CA SER A 72 2.60 8.11 10.69
C SER A 72 2.58 7.92 9.17
N PHE A 73 3.56 7.23 8.60
CA PHE A 73 3.57 6.90 7.18
C PHE A 73 2.49 5.88 6.81
N ARG A 74 2.34 4.81 7.59
CA ARG A 74 1.30 3.78 7.36
C ARG A 74 -0.12 4.35 7.37
N ARG A 75 -0.38 5.35 8.19
CA ARG A 75 -1.68 6.06 8.22
C ARG A 75 -1.98 6.87 6.95
N LYS A 76 -0.95 7.21 6.17
CA LYS A 76 -1.07 7.97 4.90
C LYS A 76 -1.26 7.08 3.68
N ILE A 77 -1.10 5.76 3.81
CA ILE A 77 -1.20 4.80 2.72
C ILE A 77 -2.39 3.87 2.94
N ALA A 78 -3.22 3.71 1.92
CA ALA A 78 -4.20 2.64 1.85
C ALA A 78 -3.70 1.56 0.88
N PHE A 79 -3.70 0.31 1.31
CA PHE A 79 -3.29 -0.83 0.49
C PHE A 79 -4.45 -1.81 0.31
N VAL A 80 -4.79 -2.10 -0.95
CA VAL A 80 -5.81 -3.09 -1.29
C VAL A 80 -5.12 -4.37 -1.72
N PHE A 81 -5.29 -5.43 -0.94
CA PHE A 81 -4.75 -6.76 -1.26
C PHE A 81 -5.58 -7.46 -2.34
N GLN A 82 -4.95 -8.34 -3.09
CA GLN A 82 -5.64 -9.16 -4.08
C GLN A 82 -6.66 -10.13 -3.44
N ASP A 83 -6.33 -10.67 -2.28
CA ASP A 83 -7.23 -11.38 -1.39
C ASP A 83 -7.88 -10.36 -0.47
N CYS A 84 -9.18 -10.34 -0.40
CA CYS A 84 -9.93 -9.28 0.30
C CYS A 84 -9.60 -9.15 1.80
N ARG A 85 -8.96 -10.15 2.42
CA ARG A 85 -8.54 -10.18 3.84
C ARG A 85 -9.63 -9.71 4.82
N LEU A 86 -10.87 -10.07 4.53
CA LEU A 86 -12.00 -9.75 5.37
C LEU A 86 -12.22 -10.87 6.40
N PHE A 87 -12.78 -10.51 7.55
CA PHE A 87 -13.24 -11.47 8.54
C PHE A 87 -14.57 -12.06 8.09
N ASN A 88 -14.58 -13.34 7.75
CA ASN A 88 -15.76 -14.03 7.22
C ASN A 88 -16.93 -14.11 8.22
N ASP A 89 -16.63 -14.07 9.51
CA ASP A 89 -17.61 -14.12 10.59
C ASP A 89 -18.24 -12.75 10.92
N LEU A 90 -17.75 -11.68 10.25
CA LEU A 90 -18.25 -10.33 10.42
C LEU A 90 -19.04 -9.89 9.17
N SER A 91 -20.11 -9.13 9.39
CA SER A 91 -20.80 -8.44 8.28
C SER A 91 -19.90 -7.40 7.62
N VAL A 92 -20.29 -6.89 6.45
CA VAL A 92 -19.57 -5.82 5.75
C VAL A 92 -19.34 -4.62 6.66
N ILE A 93 -20.41 -4.13 7.31
CA ILE A 93 -20.33 -2.99 8.24
C ILE A 93 -19.39 -3.28 9.41
N GLN A 94 -19.44 -4.46 9.99
CA GLN A 94 -18.58 -4.84 11.11
C GLN A 94 -17.09 -4.91 10.68
N ASN A 95 -16.81 -5.41 9.47
CA ASN A 95 -15.45 -5.36 8.92
C ASN A 95 -14.95 -3.92 8.80
N ILE A 96 -15.75 -3.03 8.23
CA ILE A 96 -15.38 -1.63 8.05
C ILE A 96 -15.18 -0.93 9.39
N GLU A 97 -16.09 -1.14 10.34
CA GLU A 97 -15.99 -0.58 11.68
C GLU A 97 -14.72 -1.05 12.39
N PHE A 98 -14.41 -2.35 12.31
CA PHE A 98 -13.21 -2.94 12.91
C PHE A 98 -11.94 -2.29 12.34
N PHE A 99 -11.81 -2.18 11.01
CA PHE A 99 -10.64 -1.56 10.40
C PHE A 99 -10.57 -0.05 10.64
N SER A 100 -11.71 0.64 10.76
CA SER A 100 -11.74 2.05 11.14
C SER A 100 -11.19 2.26 12.56
N GLN A 101 -11.56 1.38 13.49
CA GLN A 101 -11.03 1.43 14.87
C GLN A 101 -9.52 1.18 14.91
N LEU A 102 -9.03 0.18 14.15
CA LEU A 102 -7.58 -0.08 14.06
C LEU A 102 -6.80 1.09 13.48
N GLY A 103 -7.37 1.77 12.48
CA GLY A 103 -6.76 2.94 11.85
C GLY A 103 -6.98 4.24 12.62
N GLU A 104 -7.65 4.20 13.79
CA GLU A 104 -8.06 5.39 14.57
C GLU A 104 -8.82 6.41 13.71
N VAL A 105 -9.59 5.91 12.73
CA VAL A 105 -10.43 6.72 11.85
C VAL A 105 -11.85 6.75 12.40
N GLU A 106 -12.45 7.94 12.48
CA GLU A 106 -13.84 8.08 12.92
C GLU A 106 -14.78 7.32 11.98
N PHE A 107 -15.47 6.31 12.52
CA PHE A 107 -16.47 5.57 11.77
C PHE A 107 -17.79 6.34 11.71
N LYS A 108 -18.19 6.76 10.50
CA LYS A 108 -19.45 7.45 10.23
C LYS A 108 -20.40 6.54 9.46
N LYS A 109 -21.29 5.88 10.20
CA LYS A 109 -22.21 4.87 9.64
C LYS A 109 -23.01 5.38 8.45
N ASP A 110 -23.59 6.58 8.56
CA ASP A 110 -24.42 7.14 7.49
C ASP A 110 -23.62 7.38 6.20
N LYS A 111 -22.38 7.91 6.33
CA LYS A 111 -21.48 8.08 5.19
C LYS A 111 -21.11 6.74 4.55
N MET A 112 -20.91 5.73 5.38
CA MET A 112 -20.57 4.39 4.91
C MET A 112 -21.75 3.73 4.19
N MET A 113 -22.96 3.84 4.74
CA MET A 113 -24.17 3.33 4.08
C MET A 113 -24.40 3.96 2.72
N ASN A 114 -24.26 5.29 2.62
CA ASN A 114 -24.35 5.98 1.32
C ASN A 114 -23.32 5.48 0.31
N LEU A 115 -22.07 5.22 0.76
CA LEU A 115 -21.03 4.68 -0.12
C LEU A 115 -21.34 3.26 -0.58
N LEU A 116 -21.88 2.41 0.31
CA LEU A 116 -22.28 1.05 -0.07
C LEU A 116 -23.45 1.09 -1.07
N ASP A 117 -24.43 1.96 -0.87
CA ASP A 117 -25.54 2.16 -1.82
C ASP A 117 -25.03 2.64 -3.20
N GLU A 118 -24.03 3.55 -3.25
CA GLU A 118 -23.40 3.98 -4.50
C GLU A 118 -22.66 2.84 -5.24
N LEU A 119 -22.22 1.82 -4.50
CA LEU A 119 -21.52 0.64 -5.02
C LEU A 119 -22.46 -0.55 -5.30
N ASP A 120 -23.78 -0.37 -5.15
CA ASP A 120 -24.80 -1.43 -5.28
C ASP A 120 -24.57 -2.60 -4.29
N LEU A 121 -24.12 -2.32 -3.07
CA LEU A 121 -23.81 -3.29 -2.00
C LEU A 121 -24.78 -3.20 -0.81
#